data_107977c4951d130a87ad6502ededff95
#
_entry.id   107977c4951d130a87ad6502ededff95
#
_cell.length_a   1.000
_cell.length_b   1.000
_cell.length_c   1.000
_cell.angle_alpha   90.00
_cell.angle_beta   90.00
_cell.angle_gamma   90.00
#
_symmetry.space_group_name_H-M   'P 1'
#
loop_
_entity.id
_entity.type
_entity.pdbx_description
1 polymer ?
#
loop_
_entity_poly.entity_id
_entity_poly.type
_entity_poly.pdbx_seq_one_letter_code
_entity_poly.pdbx_strand_id
1 'polypeptide(L)'
;MVDIVIDEYIEKSTYEYLIKKINDEGTLQFSLIDPDPLRQGPIKAAKMAKYAEDAGTDAILIGGSTVFDQTFVDKTIQAIQSKVEVPIIIFPGGISNISQYADAIFFMSLLNSSDPYSIVGQQALASYTIKSFNLEYISMAYLIIEPGGSAGWIGNAKLLPRNKPKLTAAYALAAEMFGFKIIYLEAGSGGEKIPTEHIKTCSSILNIPIITGGGVDNKEDARAFVDAGANIIVMGTFIENHILKDNGNSLKEIIDEIKNTGKIQKKKFNIR
;
A
#
# COMPACT_ATOMS: atom_id res chain seq x y z
N MET A 1 -31.06 -13.14 -33.91
CA MET A 1 -30.08 -12.16 -33.48
C MET A 1 -30.56 -11.73 -32.10
N VAL A 2 -29.87 -12.20 -31.08
CA VAL A 2 -30.12 -11.74 -29.69
C VAL A 2 -29.08 -10.70 -29.44
N ASP A 3 -29.52 -9.44 -29.42
CA ASP A 3 -28.68 -8.33 -28.99
C ASP A 3 -28.35 -8.52 -27.51
N ILE A 4 -27.11 -8.95 -27.24
CA ILE A 4 -26.57 -8.95 -25.90
C ILE A 4 -26.29 -7.48 -25.59
N VAL A 5 -27.19 -6.85 -24.86
CA VAL A 5 -26.96 -5.59 -24.19
C VAL A 5 -25.89 -5.88 -23.15
N ILE A 6 -24.64 -5.54 -23.47
CA ILE A 6 -23.55 -5.45 -22.49
C ILE A 6 -23.79 -4.12 -21.76
N ASP A 7 -24.71 -4.18 -20.77
CA ASP A 7 -24.99 -3.06 -19.90
C ASP A 7 -23.85 -2.93 -18.88
N GLU A 8 -23.12 -1.89 -19.00
CA GLU A 8 -22.38 -1.01 -18.12
C GLU A 8 -22.42 -1.32 -16.60
N TYR A 9 -21.91 -2.48 -16.21
CA TYR A 9 -21.24 -2.62 -14.93
C TYR A 9 -19.72 -2.70 -15.20
N ILE A 10 -19.13 -1.59 -15.63
CA ILE A 10 -17.72 -1.36 -15.39
C ILE A 10 -17.63 -1.04 -13.89
N GLU A 11 -17.52 -2.09 -13.06
CA GLU A 11 -16.95 -1.91 -11.71
C GLU A 11 -15.64 -1.17 -11.91
N LYS A 12 -15.60 0.08 -11.42
CA LYS A 12 -14.41 0.92 -11.57
C LYS A 12 -13.26 0.19 -10.88
N SER A 13 -12.30 -0.30 -11.68
CA SER A 13 -11.09 -0.91 -11.17
C SER A 13 -10.43 0.00 -10.12
N THR A 14 -10.13 -0.55 -8.95
CA THR A 14 -9.41 0.14 -7.88
C THR A 14 -8.08 0.69 -8.39
N TYR A 15 -7.36 -0.09 -9.21
CA TYR A 15 -6.13 0.38 -9.84
C TYR A 15 -6.37 1.59 -10.74
N GLU A 16 -7.39 1.58 -11.57
CA GLU A 16 -7.73 2.73 -12.44
C GLU A 16 -8.10 3.97 -11.64
N TYR A 17 -8.87 3.78 -10.56
CA TYR A 17 -9.18 4.84 -9.60
C TYR A 17 -7.90 5.47 -9.03
N LEU A 18 -6.96 4.64 -8.55
CA LEU A 18 -5.70 5.13 -7.98
C LEU A 18 -4.86 5.90 -9.01
N ILE A 19 -4.70 5.35 -10.23
CA ILE A 19 -3.93 6.00 -11.29
C ILE A 19 -4.56 7.33 -11.70
N LYS A 20 -5.89 7.34 -11.88
CA LYS A 20 -6.61 8.58 -12.19
C LYS A 20 -6.39 9.62 -11.09
N LYS A 21 -6.52 9.22 -9.83
CA LYS A 21 -6.40 10.13 -8.69
C LYS A 21 -4.97 10.67 -8.55
N ILE A 22 -3.93 9.85 -8.77
CA ILE A 22 -2.53 10.31 -8.85
C ILE A 22 -2.37 11.34 -9.98
N ASN A 23 -2.95 11.07 -11.15
CA ASN A 23 -2.84 11.97 -12.30
C ASN A 23 -3.55 13.32 -12.06
N ASP A 24 -4.66 13.32 -11.36
CA ASP A 24 -5.50 14.50 -11.12
C ASP A 24 -5.02 15.30 -9.89
N GLU A 25 -4.68 14.62 -8.81
CA GLU A 25 -4.40 15.24 -7.50
C GLU A 25 -2.90 15.25 -7.12
N GLY A 26 -2.09 14.38 -7.70
CA GLY A 26 -0.68 14.18 -7.34
C GLY A 26 -0.50 13.04 -6.35
N THR A 27 0.27 13.26 -5.27
CA THR A 27 0.57 12.20 -4.30
C THR A 27 -0.65 11.84 -3.44
N LEU A 28 -0.88 10.53 -3.26
CA LEU A 28 -1.93 9.96 -2.43
C LEU A 28 -1.40 9.58 -1.05
N GLN A 29 -2.31 9.46 -0.08
CA GLN A 29 -2.02 8.91 1.24
C GLN A 29 -2.90 7.69 1.50
N PHE A 30 -2.30 6.59 1.97
CA PHE A 30 -3.00 5.38 2.39
C PHE A 30 -2.82 5.14 3.88
N SER A 31 -3.92 4.83 4.55
CA SER A 31 -3.93 4.52 5.98
C SER A 31 -3.91 3.01 6.19
N LEU A 32 -2.82 2.49 6.74
CA LEU A 32 -2.65 1.07 7.03
C LEU A 32 -3.20 0.76 8.43
N ILE A 33 -4.08 -0.22 8.49
CA ILE A 33 -4.67 -0.76 9.72
C ILE A 33 -4.34 -2.25 9.77
N ASP A 34 -3.63 -2.67 10.82
CA ASP A 34 -3.31 -4.07 11.05
C ASP A 34 -4.36 -4.70 11.97
N PRO A 35 -5.19 -5.65 11.48
CA PRO A 35 -6.13 -6.37 12.32
C PRO A 35 -5.37 -7.17 13.39
N ASP A 36 -5.51 -6.80 14.65
CA ASP A 36 -4.89 -7.51 15.78
C ASP A 36 -5.98 -7.89 16.79
N PRO A 37 -6.29 -9.18 16.97
CA PRO A 37 -7.32 -9.63 17.91
C PRO A 37 -7.10 -9.16 19.34
N LEU A 38 -5.85 -8.89 19.72
CA LEU A 38 -5.49 -8.45 21.07
C LEU A 38 -5.53 -6.94 21.25
N ARG A 39 -5.42 -6.17 20.15
CA ARG A 39 -5.27 -4.70 20.19
C ARG A 39 -6.38 -3.95 19.47
N GLN A 40 -6.83 -4.49 18.32
CA GLN A 40 -7.70 -3.81 17.38
C GLN A 40 -8.81 -4.73 16.88
N GLY A 41 -9.90 -4.85 17.66
CA GLY A 41 -11.10 -5.54 17.18
C GLY A 41 -11.77 -4.78 16.02
N PRO A 42 -12.67 -5.45 15.25
CA PRO A 42 -13.33 -4.89 14.06
C PRO A 42 -13.97 -3.52 14.27
N ILE A 43 -14.64 -3.31 15.40
CA ILE A 43 -15.30 -2.02 15.73
C ILE A 43 -14.28 -0.89 15.89
N LYS A 44 -13.14 -1.17 16.53
CA LYS A 44 -12.08 -0.18 16.72
C LYS A 44 -11.40 0.14 15.38
N ALA A 45 -11.12 -0.88 14.57
CA ALA A 45 -10.56 -0.72 13.23
C ALA A 45 -11.48 0.12 12.32
N ALA A 46 -12.79 -0.14 12.35
CA ALA A 46 -13.78 0.64 11.62
C ALA A 46 -13.83 2.12 12.06
N LYS A 47 -13.68 2.39 13.35
CA LYS A 47 -13.60 3.76 13.87
C LYS A 47 -12.32 4.47 13.40
N MET A 48 -11.19 3.75 13.40
CA MET A 48 -9.91 4.29 12.91
C MET A 48 -9.99 4.60 11.42
N ALA A 49 -10.55 3.70 10.61
CA ALA A 49 -10.75 3.88 9.18
C ALA A 49 -11.64 5.10 8.90
N LYS A 50 -12.73 5.29 9.66
CA LYS A 50 -13.60 6.46 9.49
C LYS A 50 -12.87 7.77 9.78
N TYR A 51 -12.10 7.84 10.85
CA TYR A 51 -11.30 9.04 11.12
C TYR A 51 -10.20 9.28 10.08
N ALA A 52 -9.63 8.21 9.50
CA ALA A 52 -8.68 8.34 8.42
C ALA A 52 -9.34 8.89 7.15
N GLU A 53 -10.53 8.39 6.80
CA GLU A 53 -11.31 8.92 5.68
C GLU A 53 -11.70 10.39 5.89
N ASP A 54 -12.21 10.74 7.08
CA ASP A 54 -12.56 12.12 7.43
C ASP A 54 -11.34 13.06 7.41
N ALA A 55 -10.13 12.53 7.65
CA ALA A 55 -8.88 13.25 7.50
C ALA A 55 -8.43 13.38 6.03
N GLY A 56 -9.01 12.62 5.09
CA GLY A 56 -8.74 12.71 3.65
C GLY A 56 -7.84 11.61 3.07
N THR A 57 -7.73 10.43 3.74
CA THR A 57 -7.02 9.27 3.17
C THR A 57 -7.66 8.83 1.85
N ASP A 58 -6.85 8.31 0.92
CA ASP A 58 -7.30 7.91 -0.41
C ASP A 58 -7.65 6.42 -0.50
N ALA A 59 -7.16 5.60 0.44
CA ALA A 59 -7.51 4.20 0.60
C ALA A 59 -7.18 3.71 2.01
N ILE A 60 -7.88 2.66 2.45
CA ILE A 60 -7.55 1.91 3.66
C ILE A 60 -6.80 0.64 3.26
N LEU A 61 -5.59 0.44 3.80
CA LEU A 61 -4.88 -0.82 3.67
C LEU A 61 -5.16 -1.71 4.87
N ILE A 62 -5.42 -2.98 4.60
CA ILE A 62 -5.56 -4.01 5.63
C ILE A 62 -4.32 -4.89 5.58
N GLY A 63 -3.46 -4.74 6.59
CA GLY A 63 -2.17 -5.41 6.67
C GLY A 63 -2.10 -6.46 7.76
N GLY A 64 -0.91 -6.57 8.37
CA GLY A 64 -0.65 -7.44 9.49
C GLY A 64 0.18 -8.67 9.13
N SER A 65 1.51 -8.54 9.26
CA SER A 65 2.45 -9.64 9.03
C SER A 65 2.31 -10.80 10.04
N THR A 66 1.58 -10.59 11.14
CA THR A 66 1.34 -11.57 12.21
C THR A 66 -0.13 -11.96 12.36
N VAL A 67 -0.98 -11.65 11.38
CA VAL A 67 -2.41 -11.99 11.39
C VAL A 67 -2.61 -13.32 10.66
N PHE A 68 -3.18 -14.32 11.37
CA PHE A 68 -3.33 -15.70 10.88
C PHE A 68 -4.78 -16.19 10.84
N ASP A 69 -5.77 -15.34 11.13
CA ASP A 69 -7.19 -15.71 11.17
C ASP A 69 -7.98 -14.95 10.09
N GLN A 70 -8.29 -15.65 8.99
CA GLN A 70 -9.09 -15.12 7.89
C GLN A 70 -10.46 -14.62 8.35
N THR A 71 -11.13 -15.35 9.26
CA THR A 71 -12.45 -14.94 9.75
C THR A 71 -12.40 -13.61 10.48
N PHE A 72 -11.31 -13.34 11.20
CA PHE A 72 -11.10 -12.07 11.86
C PHE A 72 -10.82 -10.93 10.87
N VAL A 73 -10.05 -11.21 9.82
CA VAL A 73 -9.80 -10.27 8.71
C VAL A 73 -11.12 -9.93 8.02
N ASP A 74 -11.94 -10.92 7.67
CA ASP A 74 -13.24 -10.74 7.03
C ASP A 74 -14.16 -9.83 7.86
N LYS A 75 -14.30 -10.11 9.16
CA LYS A 75 -15.10 -9.30 10.07
C LYS A 75 -14.59 -7.87 10.18
N THR A 76 -13.27 -7.70 10.14
CA THR A 76 -12.65 -6.37 10.21
C THR A 76 -12.92 -5.57 8.95
N ILE A 77 -12.74 -6.18 7.77
CA ILE A 77 -13.03 -5.53 6.49
C ILE A 77 -14.52 -5.15 6.39
N GLN A 78 -15.44 -6.07 6.72
CA GLN A 78 -16.88 -5.77 6.70
C GLN A 78 -17.26 -4.63 7.66
N ALA A 79 -16.65 -4.58 8.85
CA ALA A 79 -16.88 -3.49 9.79
C ALA A 79 -16.37 -2.14 9.23
N ILE A 80 -15.20 -2.12 8.59
CA ILE A 80 -14.65 -0.93 7.95
C ILE A 80 -15.54 -0.51 6.76
N GLN A 81 -15.89 -1.43 5.87
CA GLN A 81 -16.74 -1.20 4.70
C GLN A 81 -18.08 -0.56 5.05
N SER A 82 -18.63 -0.87 6.23
CA SER A 82 -19.86 -0.25 6.72
C SER A 82 -19.72 1.24 7.10
N LYS A 83 -18.50 1.80 7.10
CA LYS A 83 -18.19 3.15 7.62
C LYS A 83 -17.45 4.05 6.64
N VAL A 84 -16.80 3.51 5.62
CA VAL A 84 -15.99 4.26 4.68
C VAL A 84 -16.43 3.99 3.23
N GLU A 85 -16.17 4.97 2.35
CA GLU A 85 -16.43 4.89 0.91
C GLU A 85 -15.12 4.76 0.10
N VAL A 86 -13.97 5.09 0.71
CA VAL A 86 -12.66 4.90 0.04
C VAL A 86 -12.33 3.41 -0.11
N PRO A 87 -11.58 3.03 -1.15
CA PRO A 87 -11.23 1.64 -1.39
C PRO A 87 -10.52 0.97 -0.21
N ILE A 88 -10.86 -0.29 0.05
CA ILE A 88 -10.21 -1.15 1.02
C ILE A 88 -9.34 -2.15 0.28
N ILE A 89 -8.03 -2.04 0.45
CA ILE A 89 -7.05 -2.85 -0.27
C ILE A 89 -6.30 -3.75 0.71
N ILE A 90 -6.26 -5.05 0.43
CA ILE A 90 -5.46 -5.97 1.25
C ILE A 90 -3.97 -5.76 0.94
N PHE A 91 -3.17 -5.52 1.99
CA PHE A 91 -1.72 -5.55 1.98
C PHE A 91 -1.26 -6.83 2.70
N PRO A 92 -1.16 -7.97 1.99
CA PRO A 92 -1.14 -9.27 2.62
C PRO A 92 0.18 -9.57 3.33
N GLY A 93 0.11 -10.00 4.58
CA GLY A 93 1.23 -10.63 5.29
C GLY A 93 1.41 -12.11 4.93
N GLY A 94 0.39 -12.74 4.33
CA GLY A 94 0.38 -14.13 3.91
C GLY A 94 -0.96 -14.55 3.29
N ILE A 95 -1.09 -15.82 2.93
CA ILE A 95 -2.31 -16.37 2.29
C ILE A 95 -3.55 -16.33 3.20
N SER A 96 -3.37 -16.31 4.53
CA SER A 96 -4.45 -16.19 5.50
C SER A 96 -5.11 -14.80 5.57
N ASN A 97 -4.52 -13.80 4.91
CA ASN A 97 -5.08 -12.45 4.87
C ASN A 97 -6.03 -12.20 3.69
N ILE A 98 -6.24 -13.18 2.81
CA ILE A 98 -7.08 -13.01 1.63
C ILE A 98 -8.56 -13.00 2.03
N SER A 99 -9.28 -11.96 1.64
CA SER A 99 -10.70 -11.76 1.94
C SER A 99 -11.46 -11.38 0.68
N GLN A 100 -12.67 -11.95 0.50
CA GLN A 100 -13.57 -11.61 -0.63
C GLN A 100 -14.29 -10.27 -0.43
N TYR A 101 -14.18 -9.66 0.73
CA TYR A 101 -14.90 -8.43 1.08
C TYR A 101 -14.10 -7.15 0.82
N ALA A 102 -12.83 -7.27 0.40
CA ALA A 102 -12.04 -6.11 -0.01
C ALA A 102 -12.27 -5.77 -1.49
N ASP A 103 -11.97 -4.51 -1.85
CA ASP A 103 -12.08 -4.05 -3.24
C ASP A 103 -10.92 -4.56 -4.10
N ALA A 104 -9.72 -4.67 -3.51
CA ALA A 104 -8.54 -5.18 -4.20
C ALA A 104 -7.53 -5.81 -3.23
N ILE A 105 -6.55 -6.51 -3.80
CA ILE A 105 -5.38 -7.01 -3.08
C ILE A 105 -4.09 -6.59 -3.82
N PHE A 106 -3.08 -6.17 -3.08
CA PHE A 106 -1.74 -6.09 -3.62
C PHE A 106 -1.20 -7.50 -3.84
N PHE A 107 -1.14 -7.93 -5.08
CA PHE A 107 -0.52 -9.21 -5.48
C PHE A 107 1.00 -9.02 -5.46
N MET A 108 1.53 -9.09 -4.27
CA MET A 108 2.85 -8.60 -3.89
C MET A 108 3.90 -9.68 -4.05
N SER A 109 5.04 -9.33 -4.67
CA SER A 109 6.25 -10.15 -4.72
C SER A 109 7.40 -9.45 -4.01
N LEU A 110 8.00 -10.10 -3.01
CA LEU A 110 9.21 -9.61 -2.35
C LEU A 110 10.43 -9.93 -3.20
N LEU A 111 10.74 -9.07 -4.18
CA LEU A 111 11.72 -9.35 -5.22
C LEU A 111 13.17 -9.47 -4.72
N ASN A 112 13.51 -8.86 -3.59
CA ASN A 112 14.84 -9.00 -2.99
C ASN A 112 14.87 -10.03 -1.85
N SER A 113 13.90 -10.96 -1.80
CA SER A 113 13.97 -12.13 -0.92
C SER A 113 15.01 -13.13 -1.39
N SER A 114 15.60 -13.86 -0.44
CA SER A 114 16.41 -15.04 -0.69
C SER A 114 15.58 -16.33 -0.71
N ASP A 115 14.29 -16.23 -0.42
CA ASP A 115 13.36 -17.36 -0.38
C ASP A 115 12.38 -17.27 -1.58
N PRO A 116 12.40 -18.24 -2.52
CA PRO A 116 11.44 -18.30 -3.63
C PRO A 116 9.98 -18.31 -3.17
N TYR A 117 9.69 -18.77 -1.93
CA TYR A 117 8.34 -18.74 -1.37
C TYR A 117 7.80 -17.32 -1.23
N SER A 118 8.62 -16.37 -0.81
CA SER A 118 8.26 -14.95 -0.72
C SER A 118 8.23 -14.23 -2.08
N ILE A 119 8.93 -14.78 -3.09
CA ILE A 119 8.97 -14.20 -4.43
C ILE A 119 7.74 -14.60 -5.24
N VAL A 120 7.41 -15.91 -5.28
CA VAL A 120 6.33 -16.45 -6.14
C VAL A 120 5.53 -17.59 -5.49
N GLY A 121 6.04 -18.25 -4.46
CA GLY A 121 5.39 -19.42 -3.86
C GLY A 121 4.06 -19.09 -3.21
N GLN A 122 4.00 -18.05 -2.37
CA GLN A 122 2.74 -17.59 -1.75
C GLN A 122 1.73 -17.14 -2.80
N GLN A 123 2.19 -16.44 -3.82
CA GLN A 123 1.37 -15.93 -4.91
C GLN A 123 0.73 -17.08 -5.72
N ALA A 124 1.50 -18.12 -6.01
CA ALA A 124 0.99 -19.32 -6.68
C ALA A 124 -0.10 -20.02 -5.83
N LEU A 125 0.12 -20.17 -4.53
CA LEU A 125 -0.87 -20.76 -3.61
C LEU A 125 -2.14 -19.90 -3.47
N ALA A 126 -2.00 -18.57 -3.48
CA ALA A 126 -3.09 -17.61 -3.33
C ALA A 126 -3.95 -17.46 -4.61
N SER A 127 -3.38 -17.71 -5.79
CA SER A 127 -3.96 -17.34 -7.09
C SER A 127 -5.36 -17.90 -7.33
N TYR A 128 -5.60 -19.18 -7.02
CA TYR A 128 -6.90 -19.80 -7.18
C TYR A 128 -7.97 -19.20 -6.26
N THR A 129 -7.60 -18.88 -5.00
CA THR A 129 -8.52 -18.24 -4.05
C THR A 129 -8.88 -16.83 -4.53
N ILE A 130 -7.90 -16.02 -4.91
CA ILE A 130 -8.13 -14.67 -5.46
C ILE A 130 -9.03 -14.74 -6.69
N LYS A 131 -8.79 -15.68 -7.59
CA LYS A 131 -9.62 -15.88 -8.79
C LYS A 131 -11.04 -16.30 -8.44
N SER A 132 -11.23 -17.21 -7.47
CA SER A 132 -12.56 -17.67 -7.06
C SER A 132 -13.40 -16.60 -6.37
N PHE A 133 -12.73 -15.65 -5.67
CA PHE A 133 -13.38 -14.51 -5.03
C PHE A 133 -13.69 -13.37 -6.01
N ASN A 134 -13.26 -13.48 -7.27
CA ASN A 134 -13.30 -12.38 -8.24
C ASN A 134 -12.67 -11.09 -7.68
N LEU A 135 -11.67 -11.22 -6.82
CA LEU A 135 -11.00 -10.09 -6.17
C LEU A 135 -10.03 -9.42 -7.15
N GLU A 136 -10.13 -8.11 -7.29
CA GLU A 136 -9.16 -7.36 -8.10
C GLU A 136 -7.75 -7.52 -7.52
N TYR A 137 -6.76 -7.81 -8.38
CA TYR A 137 -5.37 -7.89 -7.97
C TYR A 137 -4.51 -6.83 -8.65
N ILE A 138 -3.71 -6.15 -7.85
CA ILE A 138 -2.76 -5.12 -8.32
C ILE A 138 -1.35 -5.69 -8.15
N SER A 139 -0.67 -6.01 -9.25
CA SER A 139 0.67 -6.57 -9.19
C SER A 139 1.66 -5.54 -8.63
N MET A 140 2.32 -5.88 -7.53
CA MET A 140 3.21 -5.00 -6.80
C MET A 140 4.55 -5.65 -6.53
N ALA A 141 5.64 -5.00 -6.90
CA ALA A 141 6.96 -5.40 -6.45
C ALA A 141 7.28 -4.74 -5.11
N TYR A 142 7.66 -5.54 -4.13
CA TYR A 142 8.01 -5.09 -2.79
C TYR A 142 9.51 -5.22 -2.59
N LEU A 143 10.17 -4.12 -2.25
CA LEU A 143 11.61 -4.02 -2.06
C LEU A 143 11.92 -3.52 -0.66
N ILE A 144 12.72 -4.27 0.09
CA ILE A 144 13.09 -3.94 1.46
C ILE A 144 14.53 -3.44 1.51
N ILE A 145 14.67 -2.20 2.02
CA ILE A 145 15.94 -1.53 2.29
C ILE A 145 16.29 -1.71 3.77
N GLU A 146 17.56 -1.69 4.12
CA GLU A 146 18.00 -1.69 5.51
C GLU A 146 17.31 -0.58 6.32
N PRO A 147 16.95 -0.85 7.62
CA PRO A 147 17.20 -2.07 8.40
C PRO A 147 16.17 -3.18 8.19
N GLY A 148 15.09 -2.99 7.44
CA GLY A 148 14.14 -4.00 7.00
C GLY A 148 13.04 -4.41 7.99
N GLY A 149 13.23 -4.19 9.28
CA GLY A 149 12.23 -4.51 10.30
C GLY A 149 11.70 -5.93 10.27
N SER A 150 10.47 -6.11 10.74
CA SER A 150 9.80 -7.43 10.77
C SER A 150 9.55 -8.00 9.39
N ALA A 151 9.19 -7.15 8.41
CA ALA A 151 8.93 -7.59 7.05
C ALA A 151 10.19 -8.17 6.37
N GLY A 152 11.35 -7.54 6.61
CA GLY A 152 12.63 -8.05 6.12
C GLY A 152 13.01 -9.40 6.73
N TRP A 153 12.78 -9.57 8.02
CA TRP A 153 13.08 -10.82 8.71
C TRP A 153 12.16 -11.95 8.28
N ILE A 154 10.84 -11.72 8.29
CA ILE A 154 9.83 -12.72 7.91
C ILE A 154 9.99 -13.14 6.45
N GLY A 155 10.22 -12.16 5.56
CA GLY A 155 10.36 -12.39 4.13
C GLY A 155 11.74 -12.88 3.70
N ASN A 156 12.67 -13.12 4.63
CA ASN A 156 14.06 -13.50 4.34
C ASN A 156 14.70 -12.59 3.27
N ALA A 157 14.51 -11.26 3.44
CA ALA A 157 14.98 -10.29 2.48
C ALA A 157 16.51 -10.17 2.49
N LYS A 158 17.12 -10.20 1.32
CA LYS A 158 18.48 -9.69 1.12
C LYS A 158 18.39 -8.16 1.08
N LEU A 159 18.48 -7.53 2.26
CA LEU A 159 18.24 -6.11 2.43
C LEU A 159 19.09 -5.25 1.48
N LEU A 160 18.47 -4.28 0.86
CA LEU A 160 19.16 -3.32 -0.01
C LEU A 160 19.88 -2.28 0.85
N PRO A 161 21.21 -2.07 0.65
CA PRO A 161 21.98 -1.16 1.48
C PRO A 161 21.51 0.30 1.38
N ARG A 162 21.35 0.99 2.51
CA ARG A 162 20.87 2.38 2.61
C ARG A 162 21.69 3.38 1.80
N ASN A 163 22.98 3.10 1.58
CA ASN A 163 23.89 3.96 0.82
C ASN A 163 24.04 3.57 -0.66
N LYS A 164 23.16 2.69 -1.18
CA LYS A 164 23.23 2.17 -2.55
C LYS A 164 21.90 2.35 -3.32
N PRO A 165 21.39 3.58 -3.50
CA PRO A 165 20.10 3.82 -4.15
C PRO A 165 20.04 3.30 -5.59
N LYS A 166 21.17 3.27 -6.33
CA LYS A 166 21.25 2.68 -7.67
C LYS A 166 20.95 1.17 -7.70
N LEU A 167 21.24 0.45 -6.61
CA LEU A 167 20.91 -0.97 -6.52
C LEU A 167 19.41 -1.16 -6.36
N THR A 168 18.76 -0.35 -5.53
CA THR A 168 17.30 -0.33 -5.41
C THR A 168 16.63 0.01 -6.75
N ALA A 169 17.15 1.02 -7.45
CA ALA A 169 16.65 1.41 -8.77
C ALA A 169 16.79 0.30 -9.80
N ALA A 170 17.87 -0.49 -9.76
CA ALA A 170 18.04 -1.64 -10.66
C ALA A 170 16.97 -2.72 -10.42
N TYR A 171 16.67 -3.06 -9.16
CA TYR A 171 15.56 -3.98 -8.82
C TYR A 171 14.21 -3.42 -9.26
N ALA A 172 13.96 -2.13 -8.99
CA ALA A 172 12.71 -1.48 -9.34
C ALA A 172 12.49 -1.41 -10.87
N LEU A 173 13.54 -1.14 -11.64
CA LEU A 173 13.48 -1.15 -13.11
C LEU A 173 13.26 -2.57 -13.66
N ALA A 174 13.88 -3.58 -13.07
CA ALA A 174 13.62 -4.98 -13.43
C ALA A 174 12.15 -5.35 -13.14
N ALA A 175 11.59 -4.88 -12.04
CA ALA A 175 10.17 -5.09 -11.74
C ALA A 175 9.25 -4.44 -12.78
N GLU A 176 9.53 -3.21 -13.22
CA GLU A 176 8.78 -2.57 -14.31
C GLU A 176 8.88 -3.39 -15.61
N MET A 177 10.08 -3.91 -15.95
CA MET A 177 10.30 -4.77 -17.11
C MET A 177 9.55 -6.11 -17.00
N PHE A 178 9.36 -6.65 -15.80
CA PHE A 178 8.52 -7.83 -15.54
C PHE A 178 7.01 -7.55 -15.65
N GLY A 179 6.61 -6.29 -15.76
CA GLY A 179 5.20 -5.90 -15.87
C GLY A 179 4.49 -5.65 -14.54
N PHE A 180 5.22 -5.44 -13.45
CA PHE A 180 4.61 -4.98 -12.21
C PHE A 180 4.00 -3.59 -12.40
N LYS A 181 2.82 -3.39 -11.83
CA LYS A 181 2.06 -2.14 -11.96
C LYS A 181 2.50 -1.06 -10.97
N ILE A 182 3.04 -1.45 -9.83
CA ILE A 182 3.43 -0.56 -8.73
C ILE A 182 4.70 -1.10 -8.06
N ILE A 183 5.54 -0.19 -7.56
CA ILE A 183 6.69 -0.51 -6.71
C ILE A 183 6.40 -0.02 -5.29
N TYR A 184 6.66 -0.86 -4.29
CA TYR A 184 6.69 -0.46 -2.89
C TYR A 184 8.12 -0.50 -2.36
N LEU A 185 8.59 0.62 -1.84
CA LEU A 185 9.88 0.76 -1.17
C LEU A 185 9.68 0.84 0.34
N GLU A 186 10.26 -0.09 1.08
CA GLU A 186 10.08 -0.24 2.54
C GLU A 186 11.43 -0.28 3.25
N ALA A 187 11.52 0.32 4.46
CA ALA A 187 12.69 0.19 5.33
C ALA A 187 12.36 -0.45 6.69
N GLY A 188 11.10 -0.78 6.93
CA GLY A 188 10.60 -1.40 8.17
C GLY A 188 9.75 -0.45 9.01
N SER A 189 8.59 -0.93 9.42
CA SER A 189 7.64 -0.18 10.26
C SER A 189 8.23 0.09 11.64
N GLY A 190 8.08 1.34 12.14
CA GLY A 190 8.57 1.76 13.47
C GLY A 190 10.09 1.91 13.58
N GLY A 191 10.81 1.78 12.47
CA GLY A 191 12.27 1.92 12.40
C GLY A 191 12.74 3.22 11.73
N GLU A 192 13.95 3.17 11.21
CA GLU A 192 14.52 4.28 10.44
C GLU A 192 13.79 4.45 9.10
N LYS A 193 13.54 5.70 8.72
CA LYS A 193 12.94 6.05 7.43
C LYS A 193 13.82 5.64 6.27
N ILE A 194 13.19 5.33 5.14
CA ILE A 194 13.93 5.13 3.89
C ILE A 194 14.67 6.42 3.51
N PRO A 195 15.95 6.36 3.11
CA PRO A 195 16.63 7.54 2.58
C PRO A 195 15.96 8.01 1.28
N THR A 196 15.68 9.31 1.21
CA THR A 196 14.96 9.92 0.06
C THR A 196 15.66 9.71 -1.29
N GLU A 197 16.97 9.50 -1.29
CA GLU A 197 17.76 9.18 -2.48
C GLU A 197 17.31 7.89 -3.17
N HIS A 198 16.78 6.89 -2.45
CA HIS A 198 16.22 5.68 -3.03
C HIS A 198 14.96 6.00 -3.83
N ILE A 199 14.05 6.79 -3.24
CA ILE A 199 12.82 7.24 -3.90
C ILE A 199 13.18 8.07 -5.13
N LYS A 200 14.06 9.07 -4.97
CA LYS A 200 14.48 9.98 -6.04
C LYS A 200 15.11 9.23 -7.21
N THR A 201 16.03 8.28 -6.91
CA THR A 201 16.69 7.51 -7.96
C THR A 201 15.70 6.64 -8.71
N CYS A 202 14.77 5.96 -8.01
CA CYS A 202 13.72 5.18 -8.65
C CYS A 202 12.77 6.07 -9.47
N SER A 203 12.29 7.18 -8.91
CA SER A 203 11.36 8.10 -9.58
C SER A 203 11.93 8.70 -10.87
N SER A 204 13.26 8.86 -10.95
CA SER A 204 13.91 9.41 -12.16
C SER A 204 13.91 8.46 -13.35
N ILE A 205 13.69 7.15 -13.16
CA ILE A 205 13.82 6.14 -14.22
C ILE A 205 12.56 5.31 -14.45
N LEU A 206 11.65 5.23 -13.47
CA LEU A 206 10.44 4.41 -13.55
C LEU A 206 9.27 5.16 -14.20
N ASN A 207 8.39 4.42 -14.89
CA ASN A 207 7.13 4.90 -15.45
C ASN A 207 5.90 4.31 -14.73
N ILE A 208 6.09 3.61 -13.63
CA ILE A 208 5.05 3.08 -12.75
C ILE A 208 5.09 3.79 -11.39
N PRO A 209 3.97 3.87 -10.66
CA PRO A 209 3.92 4.55 -9.37
C PRO A 209 4.83 3.92 -8.32
N ILE A 210 5.36 4.78 -7.45
CA ILE A 210 6.15 4.39 -6.29
C ILE A 210 5.33 4.61 -5.03
N ILE A 211 5.12 3.53 -4.28
CA ILE A 211 4.62 3.57 -2.91
C ILE A 211 5.81 3.58 -1.96
N THR A 212 5.72 4.32 -0.89
CA THR A 212 6.66 4.25 0.22
C THR A 212 5.94 4.32 1.54
N GLY A 213 6.49 3.67 2.55
CA GLY A 213 5.96 3.66 3.90
C GLY A 213 7.05 3.49 4.95
N GLY A 214 6.65 3.53 6.21
CA GLY A 214 7.55 3.41 7.34
C GLY A 214 8.15 4.75 7.79
N GLY A 215 7.91 5.11 9.07
CA GLY A 215 8.55 6.23 9.74
C GLY A 215 8.10 7.63 9.32
N VAL A 216 6.95 7.79 8.67
CA VAL A 216 6.36 9.12 8.43
C VAL A 216 5.55 9.53 9.65
N ASP A 217 6.08 10.47 10.44
CA ASP A 217 5.51 10.88 11.71
C ASP A 217 5.11 12.36 11.77
N ASN A 218 5.48 13.15 10.76
CA ASN A 218 5.22 14.58 10.68
C ASN A 218 5.16 15.08 9.22
N LYS A 219 4.83 16.38 9.06
CA LYS A 219 4.70 17.05 7.76
C LYS A 219 6.01 17.11 6.98
N GLU A 220 7.12 17.33 7.67
CA GLU A 220 8.46 17.46 7.10
C GLU A 220 8.88 16.14 6.43
N ASP A 221 8.61 15.01 7.06
CA ASP A 221 8.88 13.69 6.53
C ASP A 221 8.02 13.41 5.29
N ALA A 222 6.72 13.72 5.40
CA ALA A 222 5.79 13.55 4.30
C ALA A 222 6.21 14.39 3.09
N ARG A 223 6.54 15.66 3.30
CA ARG A 223 7.06 16.56 2.25
C ARG A 223 8.33 15.99 1.61
N ALA A 224 9.30 15.55 2.41
CA ALA A 224 10.55 15.01 1.89
C ALA A 224 10.34 13.79 0.98
N PHE A 225 9.38 12.93 1.30
CA PHE A 225 9.06 11.76 0.47
C PHE A 225 8.35 12.18 -0.82
N VAL A 226 7.41 13.12 -0.75
CA VAL A 226 6.76 13.67 -1.95
C VAL A 226 7.77 14.34 -2.85
N ASP A 227 8.65 15.21 -2.29
CA ASP A 227 9.70 15.91 -3.03
C ASP A 227 10.70 14.96 -3.70
N ALA A 228 10.92 13.79 -3.10
CA ALA A 228 11.73 12.74 -3.71
C ALA A 228 11.01 11.98 -4.85
N GLY A 229 9.70 12.16 -5.02
CA GLY A 229 8.92 11.57 -6.10
C GLY A 229 8.07 10.36 -5.71
N ALA A 230 7.75 10.19 -4.42
CA ALA A 230 6.75 9.21 -3.98
C ALA A 230 5.37 9.60 -4.54
N ASN A 231 4.63 8.61 -5.06
CA ASN A 231 3.28 8.80 -5.58
C ASN A 231 2.21 8.41 -4.57
N ILE A 232 2.56 7.52 -3.64
CA ILE A 232 1.68 7.08 -2.56
C ILE A 232 2.52 6.96 -1.29
N ILE A 233 2.02 7.55 -0.19
CA ILE A 233 2.63 7.44 1.14
C ILE A 233 1.73 6.61 2.04
N VAL A 234 2.29 5.53 2.62
CA VAL A 234 1.58 4.66 3.56
C VAL A 234 1.96 5.00 5.00
N MET A 235 0.94 5.16 5.84
CA MET A 235 1.12 5.41 7.27
C MET A 235 0.37 4.34 8.07
N GLY A 236 1.08 3.56 8.88
CA GLY A 236 0.53 2.54 9.79
C GLY A 236 0.75 2.91 11.25
N THR A 237 1.98 2.89 11.74
CA THR A 237 2.33 3.15 13.14
C THR A 237 1.78 4.50 13.65
N PHE A 238 1.81 5.54 12.80
CA PHE A 238 1.21 6.84 13.14
C PHE A 238 -0.30 6.71 13.38
N ILE A 239 -1.01 6.00 12.48
CA ILE A 239 -2.45 5.77 12.58
C ILE A 239 -2.78 5.05 13.90
N GLU A 240 -2.08 3.96 14.21
CA GLU A 240 -2.29 3.20 15.44
C GLU A 240 -2.10 4.02 16.71
N ASN A 241 -1.10 4.89 16.72
CA ASN A 241 -0.69 5.63 17.90
C ASN A 241 -1.49 6.91 18.14
N HIS A 242 -2.03 7.53 17.09
CA HIS A 242 -2.55 8.90 17.16
C HIS A 242 -4.02 9.05 16.79
N ILE A 243 -4.54 8.30 15.81
CA ILE A 243 -5.82 8.59 15.16
C ILE A 243 -7.02 8.62 16.12
N LEU A 244 -7.03 7.76 17.14
CA LEU A 244 -8.12 7.71 18.12
C LEU A 244 -7.99 8.78 19.24
N LYS A 245 -6.80 9.40 19.39
CA LYS A 245 -6.54 10.38 20.44
C LYS A 245 -7.09 11.76 20.08
N ASP A 246 -7.02 12.09 18.80
CA ASP A 246 -7.37 13.42 18.28
C ASP A 246 -8.41 13.38 17.14
N ASN A 247 -9.07 12.22 16.95
CA ASN A 247 -10.06 11.98 15.91
C ASN A 247 -9.54 12.28 14.49
N GLY A 248 -8.23 12.02 14.24
CA GLY A 248 -7.61 12.18 12.94
C GLY A 248 -7.11 13.59 12.62
N ASN A 249 -7.16 14.54 13.54
CA ASN A 249 -6.76 15.92 13.25
C ASN A 249 -5.27 16.04 12.86
N SER A 250 -4.37 15.38 13.59
CA SER A 250 -2.94 15.38 13.24
C SER A 250 -2.66 14.66 11.91
N LEU A 251 -3.41 13.59 11.61
CA LEU A 251 -3.33 12.92 10.30
C LEU A 251 -3.74 13.85 9.18
N LYS A 252 -4.85 14.59 9.37
CA LYS A 252 -5.34 15.56 8.39
C LYS A 252 -4.27 16.59 8.03
N GLU A 253 -3.57 17.12 9.01
CA GLU A 253 -2.49 18.08 8.77
C GLU A 253 -1.35 17.50 7.90
N ILE A 254 -1.00 16.21 8.10
CA ILE A 254 0.01 15.53 7.30
C ILE A 254 -0.53 15.28 5.88
N ILE A 255 -1.78 14.85 5.75
CA ILE A 255 -2.42 14.63 4.43
C ILE A 255 -2.51 15.93 3.65
N ASP A 256 -2.91 17.03 4.28
CA ASP A 256 -2.96 18.34 3.64
C ASP A 256 -1.57 18.74 3.08
N GLU A 257 -0.48 18.46 3.81
CA GLU A 257 0.89 18.68 3.35
C GLU A 257 1.25 17.79 2.15
N ILE A 258 0.92 16.47 2.21
CA ILE A 258 1.13 15.53 1.09
C ILE A 258 0.41 16.04 -0.17
N LYS A 259 -0.86 16.42 -0.04
CA LYS A 259 -1.68 16.89 -1.17
C LYS A 259 -1.17 18.22 -1.74
N ASN A 260 -0.81 19.17 -0.89
CA ASN A 260 -0.31 20.46 -1.34
C ASN A 260 1.04 20.33 -2.07
N THR A 261 1.96 19.54 -1.53
CA THR A 261 3.27 19.27 -2.16
C THR A 261 3.12 18.46 -3.44
N GLY A 262 2.28 17.42 -3.43
CA GLY A 262 2.06 16.52 -4.57
C GLY A 262 1.45 17.20 -5.78
N LYS A 263 0.60 18.23 -5.61
CA LYS A 263 0.04 19.01 -6.71
C LYS A 263 1.09 19.68 -7.58
N ILE A 264 2.24 20.01 -7.01
CA ILE A 264 3.33 20.71 -7.69
C ILE A 264 4.17 19.74 -8.54
N GLN A 265 4.23 18.46 -8.16
CA GLN A 265 5.16 17.46 -8.71
C GLN A 265 4.49 16.41 -9.63
N LYS A 266 3.42 16.76 -10.34
CA LYS A 266 2.62 15.83 -11.14
C LYS A 266 3.42 15.09 -12.20
N LYS A 267 3.68 13.80 -11.99
CA LYS A 267 4.05 12.84 -13.00
C LYS A 267 2.79 12.11 -13.46
N LYS A 268 2.52 12.07 -14.78
CA LYS A 268 1.37 11.35 -15.33
C LYS A 268 1.72 9.90 -15.61
N PHE A 269 0.83 9.00 -15.23
CA PHE A 269 0.91 7.56 -15.48
C PHE A 269 -0.18 7.14 -16.45
N ASN A 270 0.14 6.20 -17.33
CA ASN A 270 -0.84 5.57 -18.21
C ASN A 270 -1.41 4.33 -17.53
N ILE A 271 -2.72 4.10 -17.71
CA ILE A 271 -3.37 2.84 -17.34
C ILE A 271 -2.90 1.79 -18.37
N ARG A 272 -2.11 0.82 -17.94
CA ARG A 272 -1.62 -0.28 -18.77
C ARG A 272 -2.23 -1.60 -18.36
#